data_59eec05f25b4e63915b4d29626b1b0e1
#
_entry.id   59eec05f25b4e63915b4d29626b1b0e1
#
_cell.length_a   1.000
_cell.length_b   1.000
_cell.length_c   1.000
_cell.angle_alpha   90.00
_cell.angle_beta   90.00
_cell.angle_gamma   90.00
#
_symmetry.space_group_name_H-M   'P 1'
#
loop_
_entity.id
_entity.type
_entity.pdbx_description
1 polymer ?
#
loop_
_entity_poly.entity_id
_entity_poly.type
_entity_poly.pdbx_seq_one_letter_code
_entity_poly.pdbx_strand_id
1 'polypeptide(L)'
;MNKVSVLIVESNKSVIDHLSNKFSDMGLSVITALDGFEGYVRACNEMPNYVVAAGVLPSVNGFKLSLLLKNDEKYKHIHISLLTSNKIETENTTFLQSGADTILQKPFKFSQLLNEMSLANKV
;
A
#
# COMPACT_ATOMS: atom_id res chain seq x y z
N MET A 1 7.96 17.29 -14.94
CA MET A 1 7.45 17.09 -13.60
C MET A 1 7.14 15.61 -13.37
N ASN A 2 7.49 15.11 -12.23
CA ASN A 2 7.26 13.70 -11.91
C ASN A 2 5.82 13.48 -11.49
N LYS A 3 5.22 12.43 -12.03
CA LYS A 3 3.89 12.01 -11.58
C LYS A 3 3.98 11.44 -10.17
N VAL A 4 2.92 11.64 -9.42
CA VAL A 4 2.75 10.91 -8.15
C VAL A 4 2.59 9.44 -8.49
N SER A 5 3.30 8.57 -7.79
CA SER A 5 3.28 7.14 -8.06
C SER A 5 2.77 6.35 -6.86
N VAL A 6 2.08 5.25 -7.16
CA VAL A 6 1.57 4.31 -6.16
C VAL A 6 1.97 2.90 -6.54
N LEU A 7 2.50 2.16 -5.56
CA LEU A 7 2.80 0.74 -5.69
C LEU A 7 1.68 -0.04 -5.01
N ILE A 8 1.05 -0.93 -5.76
CA ILE A 8 0.00 -1.79 -5.24
C ILE A 8 0.59 -3.19 -5.08
N VAL A 9 0.57 -3.72 -3.86
CA VAL A 9 1.10 -5.04 -3.55
C VAL A 9 -0.07 -5.92 -3.11
N GLU A 10 -0.48 -6.83 -3.97
CA GLU A 10 -1.66 -7.66 -3.75
C GLU A 10 -1.55 -8.94 -4.58
N SER A 11 -1.91 -10.08 -4.00
CA SER A 11 -1.86 -11.35 -4.73
C SER A 11 -3.12 -11.61 -5.56
N ASN A 12 -4.23 -10.93 -5.26
CA ASN A 12 -5.49 -11.09 -5.99
C ASN A 12 -5.51 -10.15 -7.19
N LYS A 13 -5.46 -10.73 -8.39
CA LYS A 13 -5.38 -9.95 -9.63
C LYS A 13 -6.59 -9.02 -9.83
N SER A 14 -7.79 -9.46 -9.42
CA SER A 14 -8.98 -8.62 -9.56
C SER A 14 -8.87 -7.35 -8.71
N VAL A 15 -8.30 -7.46 -7.51
CA VAL A 15 -8.08 -6.31 -6.64
C VAL A 15 -7.04 -5.38 -7.25
N ILE A 16 -5.95 -5.94 -7.76
CA ILE A 16 -4.91 -5.17 -8.45
C ILE A 16 -5.51 -4.37 -9.60
N ASP A 17 -6.26 -5.04 -10.46
CA ASP A 17 -6.83 -4.41 -11.66
C ASP A 17 -7.79 -3.29 -11.26
N HIS A 18 -8.64 -3.55 -10.27
CA HIS A 18 -9.60 -2.54 -9.79
C HIS A 18 -8.89 -1.29 -9.26
N LEU A 19 -7.94 -1.48 -8.36
CA LEU A 19 -7.20 -0.36 -7.79
C LEU A 19 -6.33 0.34 -8.82
N SER A 20 -5.68 -0.43 -9.70
CA SER A 20 -4.83 0.13 -10.77
C SER A 20 -5.63 1.06 -11.68
N ASN A 21 -6.82 0.61 -12.09
CA ASN A 21 -7.67 1.42 -12.96
C ASN A 21 -8.12 2.70 -12.27
N LYS A 22 -8.50 2.59 -10.99
CA LYS A 22 -8.94 3.75 -10.22
C LYS A 22 -7.82 4.79 -10.07
N PHE A 23 -6.63 4.35 -9.71
CA PHE A 23 -5.50 5.27 -9.54
C PHE A 23 -5.05 5.85 -10.89
N SER A 24 -5.04 5.02 -11.94
CA SER A 24 -4.67 5.49 -13.28
C SER A 24 -5.64 6.56 -13.77
N ASP A 25 -6.93 6.39 -13.51
CA ASP A 25 -7.94 7.38 -13.88
C ASP A 25 -7.72 8.72 -13.19
N MET A 26 -7.06 8.72 -12.05
CA MET A 26 -6.69 9.94 -11.33
C MET A 26 -5.39 10.57 -11.83
N GLY A 27 -4.72 9.92 -12.77
CA GLY A 27 -3.47 10.43 -13.32
C GLY A 27 -2.22 9.99 -12.56
N LEU A 28 -2.35 9.03 -11.62
CA LEU A 28 -1.18 8.50 -10.92
C LEU A 28 -0.45 7.48 -11.79
N SER A 29 0.85 7.39 -11.60
CA SER A 29 1.65 6.32 -12.17
C SER A 29 1.51 5.10 -11.27
N VAL A 30 1.10 3.95 -11.82
CA VAL A 30 0.80 2.75 -11.04
C VAL A 30 1.87 1.69 -11.28
N ILE A 31 2.37 1.13 -10.18
CA ILE A 31 3.32 0.02 -10.18
C ILE A 31 2.63 -1.11 -9.41
N THR A 32 2.80 -2.35 -9.83
CA THR A 32 2.15 -3.48 -9.18
C THR A 32 3.15 -4.56 -8.80
N ALA A 33 2.82 -5.32 -7.75
CA ALA A 33 3.58 -6.47 -7.31
C ALA A 33 2.62 -7.52 -6.76
N LEU A 34 2.91 -8.79 -6.95
CA LEU A 34 2.03 -9.90 -6.58
C LEU A 34 2.30 -10.48 -5.20
N ASP A 35 3.46 -10.17 -4.62
CA ASP A 35 3.82 -10.66 -3.29
C ASP A 35 4.68 -9.64 -2.57
N GLY A 36 4.95 -9.91 -1.29
CA GLY A 36 5.66 -8.95 -0.46
C GLY A 36 7.12 -8.77 -0.82
N PHE A 37 7.79 -9.84 -1.31
CA PHE A 37 9.18 -9.73 -1.72
C PHE A 37 9.31 -8.85 -2.96
N GLU A 38 8.50 -9.12 -3.98
CA GLU A 38 8.46 -8.27 -5.18
C GLU A 38 8.09 -6.84 -4.82
N GLY A 39 7.14 -6.68 -3.89
CA GLY A 39 6.74 -5.36 -3.40
C GLY A 39 7.89 -4.59 -2.79
N TYR A 40 8.70 -5.26 -1.97
CA TYR A 40 9.87 -4.65 -1.35
C TYR A 40 10.89 -4.22 -2.42
N VAL A 41 11.20 -5.12 -3.36
CA VAL A 41 12.15 -4.82 -4.43
C VAL A 41 11.67 -3.64 -5.26
N ARG A 42 10.38 -3.63 -5.62
CA ARG A 42 9.79 -2.53 -6.40
C ARG A 42 9.83 -1.21 -5.64
N ALA A 43 9.51 -1.25 -4.35
CA ALA A 43 9.54 -0.03 -3.52
C ALA A 43 10.95 0.55 -3.46
N CYS A 44 11.95 -0.29 -3.30
CA CYS A 44 13.33 0.17 -3.21
C CYS A 44 13.85 0.72 -4.55
N ASN A 45 13.46 0.09 -5.67
CA ASN A 45 13.93 0.51 -6.99
C ASN A 45 13.18 1.72 -7.54
N GLU A 46 11.86 1.76 -7.32
CA GLU A 46 11.01 2.78 -7.94
C GLU A 46 10.75 3.99 -7.03
N MET A 47 10.96 3.85 -5.74
CA MET A 47 10.74 4.92 -4.76
C MET A 47 9.37 5.57 -4.92
N PRO A 48 8.27 4.79 -4.83
CA PRO A 48 6.93 5.36 -5.01
C PRO A 48 6.58 6.32 -3.89
N ASN A 49 5.63 7.21 -4.15
CA ASN A 49 5.12 8.11 -3.11
C ASN A 49 4.23 7.35 -2.11
N TYR A 50 3.51 6.34 -2.62
CA TYR A 50 2.55 5.58 -1.84
C TYR A 50 2.72 4.09 -2.08
N VAL A 51 2.55 3.30 -1.01
CA VAL A 51 2.42 1.85 -1.10
C VAL A 51 1.06 1.48 -0.52
N VAL A 52 0.28 0.74 -1.30
CA VAL A 52 -0.99 0.16 -0.85
C VAL A 52 -0.80 -1.35 -0.90
N ALA A 53 -0.76 -1.99 0.26
CA ALA A 53 -0.42 -3.41 0.33
C ALA A 53 -1.43 -4.19 1.16
N ALA A 54 -1.77 -5.40 0.69
CA ALA A 54 -2.54 -6.34 1.48
C ALA A 54 -1.71 -6.76 2.70
N GLY A 55 -2.37 -6.92 3.84
CA GLY A 55 -1.69 -7.41 5.05
C GLY A 55 -1.19 -8.83 4.89
N VAL A 56 -2.01 -9.70 4.28
CA VAL A 56 -1.66 -11.09 4.04
C VAL A 56 -1.20 -11.25 2.60
N LEU A 57 0.07 -11.63 2.41
CA LEU A 57 0.71 -11.77 1.11
C LEU A 57 1.62 -12.99 1.11
N PRO A 58 1.85 -13.59 -0.07
CA PRO A 58 2.88 -14.62 -0.19
C PRO A 58 4.27 -14.05 0.07
N SER A 59 5.20 -14.90 0.46
CA SER A 59 6.62 -14.63 0.75
C SER A 59 6.82 -13.68 1.94
N VAL A 60 6.61 -12.41 1.76
CA VAL A 60 6.72 -11.40 2.83
C VAL A 60 5.35 -10.74 2.95
N ASN A 61 4.73 -10.78 4.14
CA ASN A 61 3.42 -10.17 4.32
C ASN A 61 3.51 -8.64 4.39
N GLY A 62 2.35 -8.00 4.31
CA GLY A 62 2.29 -6.53 4.20
C GLY A 62 2.84 -5.81 5.42
N PHE A 63 2.59 -6.31 6.63
CA PHE A 63 3.10 -5.62 7.81
C PHE A 63 4.63 -5.73 7.91
N LYS A 64 5.22 -6.84 7.45
CA LYS A 64 6.67 -6.99 7.41
C LYS A 64 7.28 -6.07 6.35
N LEU A 65 6.63 -5.99 5.20
CA LEU A 65 7.02 -5.04 4.15
C LEU A 65 7.05 -3.61 4.69
N SER A 66 5.99 -3.21 5.37
CA SER A 66 5.90 -1.89 5.98
C SER A 66 7.01 -1.67 7.01
N LEU A 67 7.23 -2.66 7.87
CA LEU A 67 8.26 -2.57 8.91
C LEU A 67 9.64 -2.37 8.29
N LEU A 68 9.96 -3.13 7.24
CA LEU A 68 11.26 -3.01 6.56
C LEU A 68 11.45 -1.63 5.96
N LEU A 69 10.44 -1.09 5.30
CA LEU A 69 10.53 0.23 4.67
C LEU A 69 10.58 1.35 5.72
N LYS A 70 9.74 1.26 6.75
CA LYS A 70 9.65 2.31 7.77
C LYS A 70 10.89 2.37 8.68
N ASN A 71 11.60 1.28 8.81
CA ASN A 71 12.84 1.26 9.61
C ASN A 71 14.08 1.66 8.82
N ASP A 72 13.93 1.99 7.55
CA ASP A 72 15.05 2.40 6.71
C ASP A 72 14.94 3.90 6.43
N GLU A 73 15.97 4.65 6.78
CA GLU A 73 16.01 6.10 6.60
C GLU A 73 15.76 6.52 5.15
N LYS A 74 16.13 5.66 4.20
CA LYS A 74 15.98 5.95 2.78
C LYS A 74 14.53 5.84 2.31
N TYR A 75 13.73 4.99 2.96
CA TYR A 75 12.37 4.66 2.49
C TYR A 75 11.26 5.04 3.46
N LYS A 76 11.60 5.45 4.68
CA LYS A 76 10.59 5.69 5.73
C LYS A 76 9.59 6.78 5.39
N HIS A 77 9.90 7.65 4.44
CA HIS A 77 9.01 8.73 4.02
C HIS A 77 7.87 8.26 3.12
N ILE A 78 7.96 7.04 2.57
CA ILE A 78 6.91 6.48 1.71
C ILE A 78 5.65 6.28 2.56
N HIS A 79 4.52 6.78 2.07
CA HIS A 79 3.25 6.60 2.77
C HIS A 79 2.73 5.18 2.51
N ILE A 80 2.48 4.43 3.58
CA ILE A 80 2.07 3.03 3.47
C ILE A 80 0.69 2.84 4.06
N SER A 81 -0.23 2.29 3.23
CA SER A 81 -1.57 1.89 3.66
C SER A 81 -1.66 0.37 3.57
N LEU A 82 -1.96 -0.28 4.69
CA LEU A 82 -2.18 -1.72 4.73
C LEU A 82 -3.68 -2.00 4.65
N LEU A 83 -4.04 -2.97 3.83
CA LEU A 83 -5.42 -3.40 3.64
C LEU A 83 -5.61 -4.75 4.31
N THR A 84 -6.61 -4.87 5.17
CA THR A 84 -6.89 -6.12 5.88
C THR A 84 -8.34 -6.53 5.68
N SER A 85 -8.61 -7.83 5.65
CA SER A 85 -9.96 -8.37 5.56
C SER A 85 -10.56 -8.67 6.93
N ASN A 86 -9.82 -8.46 8.01
CA ASN A 86 -10.22 -8.89 9.35
C ASN A 86 -10.03 -7.77 10.37
N LYS A 87 -11.11 -7.44 11.10
CA LYS A 87 -11.06 -6.42 12.13
C LYS A 87 -10.03 -6.75 13.23
N ILE A 88 -9.88 -8.03 13.55
CA ILE A 88 -8.90 -8.45 14.56
C ILE A 88 -7.49 -8.05 14.13
N GLU A 89 -7.21 -8.14 12.83
CA GLU A 89 -5.90 -7.75 12.30
C GLU A 89 -5.64 -6.25 12.46
N THR A 90 -6.68 -5.41 12.31
CA THR A 90 -6.50 -3.96 12.47
C THR A 90 -6.16 -3.59 13.91
N GLU A 91 -6.53 -4.43 14.86
CA GLU A 91 -6.25 -4.22 16.28
C GLU A 91 -5.05 -5.03 16.77
N ASN A 92 -4.49 -5.87 15.89
CA ASN A 92 -3.37 -6.73 16.23
C ASN A 92 -2.10 -5.90 16.43
N THR A 93 -1.37 -6.15 17.51
CA THR A 93 -0.15 -5.44 17.85
C THR A 93 0.87 -5.47 16.72
N THR A 94 0.98 -6.60 16.02
CA THR A 94 1.92 -6.75 14.89
C THR A 94 1.62 -5.74 13.78
N PHE A 95 0.33 -5.58 13.43
CA PHE A 95 -0.07 -4.59 12.43
C PHE A 95 0.19 -3.17 12.92
N LEU A 96 -0.13 -2.90 14.19
CA LEU A 96 0.09 -1.56 14.76
C LEU A 96 1.58 -1.21 14.83
N GLN A 97 2.43 -2.21 15.06
CA GLN A 97 3.88 -2.03 15.13
C GLN A 97 4.55 -2.01 13.76
N SER A 98 3.80 -2.25 12.69
CA SER A 98 4.34 -2.24 11.33
C SER A 98 4.86 -0.88 10.88
N GLY A 99 4.45 0.18 11.58
CA GLY A 99 4.79 1.54 11.20
C GLY A 99 3.98 2.07 10.03
N ALA A 100 3.01 1.31 9.53
CA ALA A 100 2.16 1.76 8.44
C ALA A 100 1.42 3.04 8.84
N ASP A 101 1.25 3.93 7.88
CA ASP A 101 0.56 5.19 8.13
C ASP A 101 -0.94 4.98 8.30
N THR A 102 -1.48 3.96 7.64
CA THR A 102 -2.90 3.64 7.67
C THR A 102 -3.11 2.14 7.61
N ILE A 103 -4.10 1.65 8.35
CA ILE A 103 -4.59 0.28 8.24
C ILE A 103 -6.07 0.36 7.96
N LEU A 104 -6.52 -0.14 6.81
CA LEU A 104 -7.89 -0.02 6.35
C LEU A 104 -8.50 -1.41 6.17
N GLN A 105 -9.66 -1.62 6.82
CA GLN A 105 -10.35 -2.90 6.75
C GLN A 105 -11.26 -2.98 5.52
N LYS A 106 -11.21 -4.09 4.81
CA LYS A 106 -12.13 -4.41 3.72
C LYS A 106 -13.49 -4.85 4.32
N PRO A 107 -14.62 -4.56 3.68
CA PRO A 107 -14.75 -3.74 2.47
C PRO A 107 -14.64 -2.25 2.77
N PHE A 108 -14.10 -1.49 1.85
CA PHE A 108 -14.00 -0.04 1.97
C PHE A 108 -14.34 0.61 0.63
N LYS A 109 -14.73 1.89 0.69
CA LYS A 109 -14.92 2.68 -0.52
C LYS A 109 -13.57 3.24 -0.96
N PHE A 110 -13.36 3.35 -2.26
CA PHE A 110 -12.12 3.92 -2.78
C PHE A 110 -11.87 5.32 -2.21
N SER A 111 -12.94 6.10 -2.01
CA SER A 111 -12.82 7.43 -1.40
C SER A 111 -12.23 7.39 0.02
N GLN A 112 -12.50 6.34 0.77
CA GLN A 112 -11.92 6.17 2.11
C GLN A 112 -10.41 5.97 2.02
N LEU A 113 -9.97 5.14 1.07
CA LEU A 113 -8.55 4.93 0.83
C LEU A 113 -7.87 6.24 0.42
N LEU A 114 -8.49 7.01 -0.48
CA LEU A 114 -7.94 8.30 -0.91
C LEU A 114 -7.82 9.28 0.25
N ASN A 115 -8.81 9.33 1.14
CA ASN A 115 -8.77 10.18 2.32
C ASN A 115 -7.57 9.82 3.20
N GLU A 116 -7.36 8.52 3.43
CA GLU A 116 -6.25 8.04 4.26
C GLU A 116 -4.89 8.34 3.63
N MET A 117 -4.83 8.37 2.31
CA MET A 117 -3.62 8.72 1.57
C MET A 117 -3.45 10.23 1.40
N SER A 118 -4.41 11.01 1.87
CA SER A 118 -4.45 12.47 1.69
C SER A 118 -4.50 12.89 0.22
N LEU A 119 -5.15 12.08 -0.61
CA LEU A 119 -5.31 12.35 -2.04
C LEU A 119 -6.70 12.85 -2.43
N ALA A 120 -7.67 12.82 -1.52
CA ALA A 120 -9.06 13.12 -1.86
C ALA A 120 -9.25 14.52 -2.43
N ASN A 121 -8.49 15.49 -1.97
CA ASN A 121 -8.60 16.89 -2.39
C ASN A 121 -7.64 17.27 -3.51
N LYS A 122 -6.94 16.30 -4.08
CA LYS A 122 -5.93 16.55 -5.12
C LYS A 122 -6.39 16.09 -6.50
N VAL A 123 -7.66 15.71 -6.59
CA VAL A 123 -8.25 15.15 -7.82
C VAL A 123 -9.28 16.11 -8.36
#